data_4bafc783fbf89e668252b065a5ed5dba
#
_entry.id   4bafc783fbf89e668252b065a5ed5dba
#
_cell.length_a   1.000
_cell.length_b   1.000
_cell.length_c   1.000
_cell.angle_alpha   90.00
_cell.angle_beta   90.00
_cell.angle_gamma   90.00
#
_symmetry.space_group_name_H-M   'P 1'
#
loop_
_entity.id
_entity.type
_entity.pdbx_description
1 polymer ?
#
loop_
_entity_poly.entity_id
_entity_poly.type
_entity_poly.pdbx_seq_one_letter_code
_entity_poly.pdbx_strand_id
1 'polypeptide(L)'
;MKVTFNNVSKNFGIISALKDINFNVNKGEFIFIVGPSGAGKSTLLKLILGQIKPSSGSVTIDDIDLGQAKKNQIDKIRRKIGVIFQDYQLIADKSVEENISLALDIVNYPIQERQSRIDEVIKKVNLSSRRFLFPSQLSGGEMQRAALARALAIKPGLILADEPTGNLDIENSWNLIKLLKDINEQYNTSVIMTTHNLDIIDSLDKKVIKLRNGEMETKR
;
A
#
# COMPACT_ATOMS: atom_id res chain seq x y z
N MET A 1 11.82 3.20 1.53
CA MET A 1 12.09 1.91 2.22
C MET A 1 12.43 0.88 1.16
N LYS A 2 13.40 0.01 1.45
CA LYS A 2 13.77 -1.13 0.58
C LYS A 2 13.03 -2.38 1.07
N VAL A 3 12.50 -3.19 0.14
CA VAL A 3 11.85 -4.47 0.46
C VAL A 3 12.57 -5.57 -0.31
N THR A 4 12.91 -6.68 0.36
CA THR A 4 13.58 -7.81 -0.29
C THR A 4 12.88 -9.11 0.09
N PHE A 5 12.58 -9.92 -0.92
CA PHE A 5 12.13 -11.30 -0.79
C PHE A 5 13.27 -12.22 -1.24
N ASN A 6 13.66 -13.15 -0.38
CA ASN A 6 14.73 -14.10 -0.66
C ASN A 6 14.22 -15.52 -0.42
N ASN A 7 13.98 -16.26 -1.51
CA ASN A 7 13.47 -17.64 -1.56
C ASN A 7 12.24 -17.85 -0.68
N VAL A 8 11.28 -16.89 -0.73
CA VAL A 8 10.13 -16.87 0.15
C VAL A 8 9.05 -17.82 -0.33
N SER A 9 8.68 -18.77 0.55
CA SER A 9 7.47 -19.58 0.36
C SER A 9 6.49 -19.37 1.51
N LYS A 10 5.19 -19.49 1.20
CA LYS A 10 4.12 -19.43 2.20
C LYS A 10 3.08 -20.48 1.95
N ASN A 11 2.90 -21.34 2.96
CA ASN A 11 1.88 -22.39 2.98
C ASN A 11 0.83 -22.10 4.05
N PHE A 12 -0.42 -22.41 3.75
CA PHE A 12 -1.54 -22.46 4.68
C PHE A 12 -2.06 -23.90 4.71
N GLY A 13 -1.57 -24.70 5.65
CA GLY A 13 -1.78 -26.15 5.66
C GLY A 13 -1.23 -26.77 4.38
N ILE A 14 -2.10 -27.42 3.59
CA ILE A 14 -1.75 -28.08 2.31
C ILE A 14 -1.71 -27.11 1.12
N ILE A 15 -2.20 -25.88 1.29
CA ILE A 15 -2.27 -24.90 0.21
C ILE A 15 -0.96 -24.09 0.17
N SER A 16 -0.23 -24.20 -0.95
CA SER A 16 0.93 -23.35 -1.22
C SER A 16 0.44 -22.03 -1.85
N ALA A 17 0.48 -20.95 -1.07
CA ALA A 17 0.07 -19.64 -1.54
C ALA A 17 1.17 -18.86 -2.25
N LEU A 18 2.43 -19.10 -1.88
CA LEU A 18 3.62 -18.56 -2.53
C LEU A 18 4.73 -19.61 -2.51
N LYS A 19 5.49 -19.67 -3.61
CA LYS A 19 6.58 -20.64 -3.78
C LYS A 19 7.79 -19.95 -4.39
N ASP A 20 8.90 -19.99 -3.65
CA ASP A 20 10.23 -19.54 -4.05
C ASP A 20 10.27 -18.13 -4.66
N ILE A 21 9.62 -17.17 -4.01
CA ILE A 21 9.53 -15.78 -4.46
C ILE A 21 10.84 -15.06 -4.19
N ASN A 22 11.40 -14.45 -5.24
CA ASN A 22 12.67 -13.74 -5.20
C ASN A 22 12.57 -12.40 -5.93
N PHE A 23 12.53 -11.28 -5.21
CA PHE A 23 12.63 -9.95 -5.80
C PHE A 23 13.06 -8.90 -4.77
N ASN A 24 13.43 -7.74 -5.28
CA ASN A 24 13.69 -6.58 -4.46
C ASN A 24 13.00 -5.34 -5.02
N VAL A 25 12.64 -4.44 -4.10
CA VAL A 25 12.16 -3.09 -4.36
C VAL A 25 13.11 -2.13 -3.69
N ASN A 26 13.74 -1.27 -4.47
CA ASN A 26 14.67 -0.28 -3.94
C ASN A 26 13.92 0.92 -3.34
N LYS A 27 14.61 1.72 -2.51
CA LYS A 27 14.03 2.95 -1.97
C LYS A 27 13.63 3.89 -3.12
N GLY A 28 12.40 4.39 -3.07
CA GLY A 28 11.85 5.27 -4.11
C GLY A 28 11.41 4.54 -5.38
N GLU A 29 11.54 3.21 -5.46
CA GLU A 29 11.07 2.45 -6.61
C GLU A 29 9.54 2.30 -6.59
N PHE A 30 8.90 2.43 -7.75
CA PHE A 30 7.49 2.11 -7.96
C PHE A 30 7.39 0.81 -8.76
N ILE A 31 6.73 -0.20 -8.21
CA ILE A 31 6.54 -1.49 -8.88
C ILE A 31 5.08 -1.91 -8.91
N PHE A 32 4.72 -2.68 -9.94
CA PHE A 32 3.48 -3.41 -10.01
C PHE A 32 3.67 -4.89 -9.67
N ILE A 33 2.71 -5.45 -8.94
CA ILE A 33 2.56 -6.89 -8.75
C ILE A 33 1.24 -7.29 -9.42
N VAL A 34 1.33 -8.09 -10.47
CA VAL A 34 0.19 -8.45 -11.31
C VAL A 34 -0.04 -9.95 -11.32
N GLY A 35 -1.27 -10.35 -11.55
CA GLY A 35 -1.67 -11.75 -11.64
C GLY A 35 -3.17 -11.94 -11.42
N PRO A 36 -3.72 -13.09 -11.79
CA PRO A 36 -5.14 -13.40 -11.60
C PRO A 36 -5.54 -13.39 -10.12
N SER A 37 -6.84 -13.43 -9.84
CA SER A 37 -7.33 -13.66 -8.48
C SER A 37 -6.76 -14.97 -7.94
N GLY A 38 -6.36 -14.99 -6.67
CA GLY A 38 -5.73 -16.16 -6.05
C GLY A 38 -4.24 -16.36 -6.38
N ALA A 39 -3.61 -15.52 -7.20
CA ALA A 39 -2.19 -15.66 -7.56
C ALA A 39 -1.20 -15.45 -6.39
N GLY A 40 -1.65 -14.99 -5.22
CA GLY A 40 -0.81 -14.74 -4.05
C GLY A 40 -0.51 -13.27 -3.77
N LYS A 41 -1.05 -12.32 -4.55
CA LYS A 41 -0.78 -10.88 -4.41
C LYS A 41 -1.01 -10.35 -3.00
N SER A 42 -2.19 -10.55 -2.43
CA SER A 42 -2.51 -10.10 -1.06
C SER A 42 -1.71 -10.86 0.01
N THR A 43 -1.27 -12.09 -0.26
CA THR A 43 -0.35 -12.82 0.63
C THR A 43 1.02 -12.14 0.68
N LEU A 44 1.55 -11.68 -0.45
CA LEU A 44 2.76 -10.86 -0.50
C LEU A 44 2.65 -9.60 0.35
N LEU A 45 1.55 -8.85 0.19
CA LEU A 45 1.33 -7.62 0.98
C LEU A 45 1.23 -7.92 2.49
N LYS A 46 0.56 -9.01 2.87
CA LYS A 46 0.48 -9.44 4.29
C LYS A 46 1.85 -9.82 4.86
N LEU A 47 2.74 -10.41 4.06
CA LEU A 47 4.12 -10.69 4.45
C LEU A 47 4.91 -9.39 4.65
N ILE A 48 4.80 -8.41 3.75
CA ILE A 48 5.44 -7.10 3.87
C ILE A 48 4.95 -6.35 5.13
N LEU A 49 3.65 -6.46 5.45
CA LEU A 49 3.10 -5.89 6.67
C LEU A 49 3.48 -6.66 7.94
N GLY A 50 4.17 -7.80 7.82
CA GLY A 50 4.47 -8.66 8.96
C GLY A 50 3.20 -9.20 9.66
N GLN A 51 2.05 -9.23 8.96
CA GLN A 51 0.81 -9.81 9.48
C GLN A 51 0.90 -11.34 9.55
N ILE A 52 1.66 -11.91 8.64
CA ILE A 52 1.97 -13.34 8.59
C ILE A 52 3.47 -13.53 8.41
N LYS A 53 3.99 -14.66 8.86
CA LYS A 53 5.40 -15.05 8.65
C LYS A 53 5.54 -15.94 7.42
N PRO A 54 6.66 -15.90 6.70
CA PRO A 54 6.96 -16.85 5.65
C PRO A 54 7.08 -18.28 6.25
N SER A 55 6.80 -19.29 5.44
CA SER A 55 7.04 -20.70 5.80
C SER A 55 8.51 -21.09 5.60
N SER A 56 9.16 -20.49 4.59
CA SER A 56 10.61 -20.57 4.35
C SER A 56 11.10 -19.30 3.65
N GLY A 57 12.41 -19.10 3.63
CA GLY A 57 13.02 -17.88 3.12
C GLY A 57 12.90 -16.70 4.07
N SER A 58 13.21 -15.49 3.57
CA SER A 58 13.18 -14.28 4.38
C SER A 58 12.56 -13.09 3.65
N VAL A 59 11.81 -12.27 4.40
CA VAL A 59 11.29 -10.98 3.94
C VAL A 59 11.94 -9.90 4.78
N THR A 60 12.70 -9.02 4.15
CA THR A 60 13.35 -7.90 4.85
C THR A 60 12.79 -6.55 4.41
N ILE A 61 12.63 -5.65 5.37
CA ILE A 61 12.35 -4.24 5.12
C ILE A 61 13.51 -3.43 5.69
N ASP A 62 14.16 -2.68 4.81
CA ASP A 62 15.48 -2.12 5.04
C ASP A 62 16.42 -3.24 5.53
N ASP A 63 16.91 -3.21 6.78
CA ASP A 63 17.79 -4.24 7.33
C ASP A 63 17.10 -5.19 8.33
N ILE A 64 15.76 -5.16 8.41
CA ILE A 64 14.99 -5.92 9.40
C ILE A 64 14.31 -7.11 8.74
N ASP A 65 14.68 -8.33 9.13
CA ASP A 65 13.98 -9.56 8.75
C ASP A 65 12.67 -9.70 9.54
N LEU A 66 11.53 -9.62 8.82
CA LEU A 66 10.20 -9.69 9.43
C LEU A 66 9.87 -11.06 10.02
N GLY A 67 10.52 -12.13 9.54
CA GLY A 67 10.37 -13.49 10.08
C GLY A 67 10.94 -13.63 11.49
N GLN A 68 12.02 -12.88 11.78
CA GLN A 68 12.76 -12.90 13.05
C GLN A 68 12.41 -11.71 13.95
N ALA A 69 11.78 -10.65 13.39
CA ALA A 69 11.51 -9.41 14.10
C ALA A 69 10.57 -9.61 15.29
N LYS A 70 10.87 -8.90 16.38
CA LYS A 70 9.97 -8.81 17.55
C LYS A 70 8.77 -7.91 17.20
N LYS A 71 7.66 -8.10 17.91
CA LYS A 71 6.40 -7.33 17.69
C LYS A 71 6.64 -5.82 17.65
N ASN A 72 7.42 -5.28 18.58
CA ASN A 72 7.72 -3.85 18.64
C ASN A 72 8.51 -3.33 17.42
N GLN A 73 9.33 -4.16 16.79
CA GLN A 73 10.06 -3.81 15.56
C GLN A 73 9.08 -3.80 14.37
N ILE A 74 8.19 -4.79 14.29
CA ILE A 74 7.13 -4.86 13.26
C ILE A 74 6.22 -3.63 13.38
N ASP A 75 5.79 -3.25 14.58
CA ASP A 75 4.93 -2.09 14.81
C ASP A 75 5.63 -0.78 14.41
N LYS A 76 6.94 -0.65 14.67
CA LYS A 76 7.74 0.50 14.19
C LYS A 76 7.82 0.57 12.67
N ILE A 77 7.92 -0.58 12.00
CA ILE A 77 7.92 -0.65 10.53
C ILE A 77 6.55 -0.26 9.98
N ARG A 78 5.45 -0.83 10.51
CA ARG A 78 4.08 -0.53 10.08
C ARG A 78 3.73 0.95 10.17
N ARG A 79 4.22 1.66 11.18
CA ARG A 79 4.05 3.12 11.33
C ARG A 79 4.69 3.94 10.20
N LYS A 80 5.56 3.34 9.39
CA LYS A 80 6.21 3.96 8.22
C LYS A 80 5.61 3.48 6.90
N ILE A 81 4.57 2.65 6.94
CA ILE A 81 3.91 2.09 5.76
C ILE A 81 2.50 2.67 5.66
N GLY A 82 2.21 3.34 4.55
CA GLY A 82 0.85 3.72 4.18
C GLY A 82 0.19 2.56 3.42
N VAL A 83 -1.04 2.20 3.79
CA VAL A 83 -1.77 1.13 3.13
C VAL A 83 -3.05 1.67 2.52
N ILE A 84 -3.30 1.29 1.27
CA ILE A 84 -4.51 1.61 0.52
C ILE A 84 -5.13 0.28 0.11
N PHE A 85 -6.35 0.01 0.59
CA PHE A 85 -7.09 -1.22 0.30
C PHE A 85 -8.14 -0.99 -0.78
N GLN A 86 -8.54 -2.05 -1.46
CA GLN A 86 -9.60 -2.03 -2.46
C GLN A 86 -10.96 -1.61 -1.86
N ASP A 87 -11.24 -2.01 -0.62
CA ASP A 87 -12.46 -1.71 0.14
C ASP A 87 -12.32 -0.46 1.05
N TYR A 88 -11.32 0.39 0.74
CA TYR A 88 -11.00 1.65 1.41
C TYR A 88 -10.63 1.53 2.90
N GLN A 89 -11.28 0.66 3.65
CA GLN A 89 -11.13 0.45 5.10
C GLN A 89 -11.14 1.77 5.89
N LEU A 90 -12.03 2.69 5.52
CA LEU A 90 -12.30 3.87 6.32
C LEU A 90 -13.14 3.51 7.54
N ILE A 91 -12.91 4.21 8.64
CA ILE A 91 -13.70 4.05 9.86
C ILE A 91 -15.02 4.77 9.64
N ALA A 92 -16.12 4.02 9.63
CA ALA A 92 -17.44 4.46 9.18
C ALA A 92 -18.05 5.58 10.04
N ASP A 93 -17.78 5.58 11.34
CA ASP A 93 -18.25 6.56 12.34
C ASP A 93 -17.32 7.76 12.50
N LYS A 94 -16.35 7.93 11.60
CA LYS A 94 -15.40 9.05 11.57
C LYS A 94 -15.44 9.77 10.23
N SER A 95 -15.38 11.10 10.29
CA SER A 95 -15.26 11.95 9.12
C SER A 95 -13.91 11.71 8.39
N VAL A 96 -13.77 12.30 7.20
CA VAL A 96 -12.48 12.26 6.44
C VAL A 96 -11.34 12.78 7.31
N GLU A 97 -11.51 13.92 7.96
CA GLU A 97 -10.50 14.52 8.84
C GLU A 97 -10.14 13.61 10.00
N GLU A 98 -11.13 13.04 10.68
CA GLU A 98 -10.90 12.15 11.82
C GLU A 98 -10.24 10.84 11.43
N ASN A 99 -10.54 10.29 10.24
CA ASN A 99 -9.83 9.14 9.68
C ASN A 99 -8.33 9.44 9.47
N ILE A 100 -8.01 10.65 9.03
CA ILE A 100 -6.62 11.10 8.84
C ILE A 100 -5.96 11.36 10.20
N SER A 101 -6.66 12.03 11.12
CA SER A 101 -6.16 12.35 12.46
C SER A 101 -5.78 11.09 13.23
N LEU A 102 -6.59 10.04 13.15
CA LEU A 102 -6.29 8.76 13.80
C LEU A 102 -4.96 8.15 13.32
N ALA A 103 -4.64 8.26 12.03
CA ALA A 103 -3.36 7.78 11.52
C ALA A 103 -2.17 8.56 12.11
N LEU A 104 -2.34 9.87 12.32
CA LEU A 104 -1.34 10.72 12.96
C LEU A 104 -1.19 10.39 14.46
N ASP A 105 -2.28 10.02 15.15
CA ASP A 105 -2.25 9.56 16.54
C ASP A 105 -1.42 8.28 16.69
N ILE A 106 -1.64 7.30 15.81
CA ILE A 106 -0.93 6.00 15.82
C ILE A 106 0.58 6.17 15.69
N VAL A 107 1.04 7.17 14.91
CA VAL A 107 2.48 7.42 14.74
C VAL A 107 3.05 8.43 15.73
N ASN A 108 2.24 8.93 16.68
CA ASN A 108 2.59 10.00 17.63
C ASN A 108 3.11 11.27 16.92
N TYR A 109 2.40 11.68 15.84
CA TYR A 109 2.77 12.90 15.13
C TYR A 109 2.66 14.14 16.04
N PRO A 110 3.57 15.12 15.95
CA PRO A 110 3.57 16.29 16.83
C PRO A 110 2.22 17.02 16.83
N ILE A 111 1.63 17.25 18.00
CA ILE A 111 0.28 17.82 18.15
C ILE A 111 0.17 19.18 17.47
N GLN A 112 1.18 20.03 17.59
CA GLN A 112 1.23 21.39 17.05
C GLN A 112 1.21 21.40 15.49
N GLU A 113 1.67 20.31 14.86
CA GLU A 113 1.79 20.21 13.41
C GLU A 113 0.61 19.44 12.76
N ARG A 114 -0.22 18.75 13.59
CA ARG A 114 -1.27 17.84 13.08
C ARG A 114 -2.26 18.53 12.18
N GLN A 115 -2.78 19.68 12.60
CA GLN A 115 -3.78 20.40 11.83
C GLN A 115 -3.26 20.83 10.46
N SER A 116 -2.06 21.40 10.43
CA SER A 116 -1.40 21.77 9.17
C SER A 116 -1.16 20.56 8.26
N ARG A 117 -0.80 19.41 8.85
CA ARG A 117 -0.59 18.17 8.09
C ARG A 117 -1.89 17.61 7.52
N ILE A 118 -2.98 17.66 8.28
CA ILE A 118 -4.32 17.26 7.82
C ILE A 118 -4.75 18.15 6.66
N ASP A 119 -4.61 19.47 6.79
CA ASP A 119 -4.95 20.43 5.74
C ASP A 119 -4.17 20.18 4.45
N GLU A 120 -2.86 19.92 4.58
CA GLU A 120 -1.98 19.59 3.46
C GLU A 120 -2.47 18.35 2.69
N VAL A 121 -2.72 17.24 3.40
CA VAL A 121 -3.09 15.99 2.72
C VAL A 121 -4.50 16.04 2.15
N ILE A 122 -5.46 16.65 2.83
CA ILE A 122 -6.83 16.84 2.32
C ILE A 122 -6.81 17.69 1.04
N LYS A 123 -6.05 18.78 1.01
CA LYS A 123 -5.87 19.61 -0.18
C LYS A 123 -5.21 18.82 -1.31
N LYS A 124 -4.17 18.03 -1.00
CA LYS A 124 -3.44 17.22 -1.99
C LYS A 124 -4.32 16.20 -2.70
N VAL A 125 -5.28 15.61 -1.99
CA VAL A 125 -6.24 14.66 -2.59
C VAL A 125 -7.53 15.29 -3.08
N ASN A 126 -7.62 16.63 -3.07
CA ASN A 126 -8.79 17.41 -3.52
C ASN A 126 -10.09 17.03 -2.77
N LEU A 127 -10.03 16.96 -1.44
CA LEU A 127 -11.16 16.66 -0.56
C LEU A 127 -11.52 17.80 0.41
N SER A 128 -11.07 19.04 0.17
CA SER A 128 -11.29 20.16 1.09
C SER A 128 -12.78 20.41 1.39
N SER A 129 -13.67 20.27 0.40
CA SER A 129 -15.11 20.42 0.56
C SER A 129 -15.79 19.20 1.19
N ARG A 130 -15.08 18.08 1.37
CA ARG A 130 -15.55 16.80 1.92
C ARG A 130 -14.97 16.48 3.30
N ARG A 131 -14.19 17.41 3.84
CA ARG A 131 -13.40 17.25 5.06
C ARG A 131 -14.18 16.64 6.23
N PHE A 132 -15.38 17.14 6.46
CA PHE A 132 -16.23 16.76 7.60
C PHE A 132 -17.28 15.70 7.25
N LEU A 133 -17.30 15.19 6.01
CA LEU A 133 -18.22 14.14 5.61
C LEU A 133 -17.74 12.78 6.10
N PHE A 134 -18.72 11.92 6.39
CA PHE A 134 -18.50 10.53 6.75
C PHE A 134 -18.40 9.64 5.50
N PRO A 135 -17.77 8.45 5.58
CA PRO A 135 -17.65 7.53 4.44
C PRO A 135 -18.96 7.26 3.70
N SER A 136 -20.08 7.13 4.42
CA SER A 136 -21.41 6.91 3.84
C SER A 136 -21.94 8.06 2.96
N GLN A 137 -21.31 9.23 3.04
CA GLN A 137 -21.67 10.43 2.28
C GLN A 137 -20.73 10.69 1.09
N LEU A 138 -19.76 9.80 0.88
CA LEU A 138 -18.72 9.92 -0.15
C LEU A 138 -19.00 8.99 -1.32
N SER A 139 -18.65 9.42 -2.53
CA SER A 139 -18.54 8.53 -3.69
C SER A 139 -17.35 7.56 -3.53
N GLY A 140 -17.32 6.48 -4.32
CA GLY A 140 -16.21 5.52 -4.30
C GLY A 140 -14.85 6.18 -4.53
N GLY A 141 -14.76 7.10 -5.50
CA GLY A 141 -13.54 7.85 -5.76
C GLY A 141 -13.14 8.80 -4.62
N GLU A 142 -14.12 9.42 -3.93
CA GLU A 142 -13.85 10.25 -2.74
C GLU A 142 -13.38 9.38 -1.56
N MET A 143 -13.99 8.21 -1.34
CA MET A 143 -13.54 7.25 -0.32
C MET A 143 -12.09 6.79 -0.57
N GLN A 144 -11.75 6.50 -1.82
CA GLN A 144 -10.39 6.10 -2.19
C GLN A 144 -9.37 7.21 -1.96
N ARG A 145 -9.73 8.46 -2.33
CA ARG A 145 -8.88 9.62 -2.04
C ARG A 145 -8.74 9.87 -0.54
N ALA A 146 -9.79 9.64 0.26
CA ALA A 146 -9.71 9.74 1.72
C ALA A 146 -8.79 8.65 2.32
N ALA A 147 -8.87 7.42 1.83
CA ALA A 147 -7.95 6.34 2.23
C ALA A 147 -6.49 6.67 1.85
N LEU A 148 -6.26 7.26 0.67
CA LEU A 148 -4.94 7.74 0.27
C LEU A 148 -4.46 8.90 1.16
N ALA A 149 -5.31 9.88 1.49
CA ALA A 149 -4.95 10.98 2.39
C ALA A 149 -4.53 10.45 3.77
N ARG A 150 -5.27 9.49 4.31
CA ARG A 150 -4.93 8.79 5.56
C ARG A 150 -3.55 8.11 5.47
N ALA A 151 -3.29 7.40 4.37
CA ALA A 151 -2.01 6.74 4.16
C ALA A 151 -0.85 7.73 4.01
N LEU A 152 -1.07 8.89 3.39
CA LEU A 152 -0.07 9.94 3.19
C LEU A 152 0.23 10.75 4.44
N ALA A 153 -0.74 10.88 5.35
CA ALA A 153 -0.63 11.72 6.54
C ALA A 153 0.62 11.41 7.37
N ILE A 154 0.96 10.14 7.48
CA ILE A 154 2.11 9.65 8.26
C ILE A 154 3.49 9.86 7.58
N LYS A 155 3.56 10.51 6.40
CA LYS A 155 4.77 10.63 5.58
C LYS A 155 5.44 9.27 5.34
N PRO A 156 4.76 8.33 4.69
CA PRO A 156 5.22 6.95 4.59
C PRO A 156 6.49 6.82 3.77
N GLY A 157 7.39 5.93 4.19
CA GLY A 157 8.55 5.52 3.38
C GLY A 157 8.20 4.45 2.34
N LEU A 158 7.06 3.76 2.53
CA LEU A 158 6.51 2.76 1.61
C LEU A 158 4.98 2.90 1.55
N ILE A 159 4.42 2.86 0.35
CA ILE A 159 2.98 2.72 0.13
C ILE A 159 2.70 1.33 -0.43
N LEU A 160 1.78 0.62 0.21
CA LEU A 160 1.21 -0.63 -0.29
C LEU A 160 -0.20 -0.34 -0.77
N ALA A 161 -0.49 -0.61 -2.04
CA ALA A 161 -1.80 -0.39 -2.63
C ALA A 161 -2.34 -1.72 -3.16
N ASP A 162 -3.35 -2.29 -2.48
CA ASP A 162 -3.97 -3.56 -2.87
C ASP A 162 -5.19 -3.29 -3.76
N GLU A 163 -5.02 -3.48 -5.06
CA GLU A 163 -6.02 -3.25 -6.11
C GLU A 163 -6.78 -1.91 -5.94
N PRO A 164 -6.07 -0.77 -5.78
CA PRO A 164 -6.67 0.49 -5.33
C PRO A 164 -7.63 1.12 -6.36
N THR A 165 -7.67 0.60 -7.58
CA THR A 165 -8.55 1.06 -8.68
C THR A 165 -9.72 0.13 -8.95
N GLY A 166 -9.83 -1.00 -8.23
CA GLY A 166 -10.79 -2.06 -8.54
C GLY A 166 -12.28 -1.66 -8.44
N ASN A 167 -12.59 -0.62 -7.66
CA ASN A 167 -13.95 -0.11 -7.46
C ASN A 167 -14.15 1.31 -8.03
N LEU A 168 -13.25 1.76 -8.92
CA LEU A 168 -13.27 3.10 -9.50
C LEU A 168 -13.61 3.04 -10.99
N ASP A 169 -14.25 4.10 -11.48
CA ASP A 169 -14.32 4.36 -12.92
C ASP A 169 -12.93 4.69 -13.49
N ILE A 170 -12.86 4.77 -14.82
CA ILE A 170 -11.61 4.96 -15.55
C ILE A 170 -10.95 6.29 -15.15
N GLU A 171 -11.71 7.38 -15.07
CA GLU A 171 -11.18 8.72 -14.77
C GLU A 171 -10.61 8.78 -13.35
N ASN A 172 -11.36 8.30 -12.35
CA ASN A 172 -10.89 8.26 -10.97
C ASN A 172 -9.69 7.33 -10.80
N SER A 173 -9.62 6.22 -11.56
CA SER A 173 -8.46 5.33 -11.59
C SER A 173 -7.21 6.05 -12.05
N TRP A 174 -7.27 6.78 -13.17
CA TRP A 174 -6.14 7.57 -13.68
C TRP A 174 -5.71 8.68 -12.73
N ASN A 175 -6.67 9.38 -12.14
CA ASN A 175 -6.38 10.44 -11.16
C ASN A 175 -5.64 9.88 -9.94
N LEU A 176 -6.04 8.71 -9.44
CA LEU A 176 -5.36 8.03 -8.33
C LEU A 176 -3.92 7.63 -8.70
N ILE A 177 -3.74 7.02 -9.88
CA ILE A 177 -2.43 6.57 -10.35
C ILE A 177 -1.48 7.74 -10.54
N LYS A 178 -1.95 8.83 -11.16
CA LYS A 178 -1.17 10.08 -11.30
C LYS A 178 -0.72 10.59 -9.94
N LEU A 179 -1.64 10.64 -8.97
CA LEU A 179 -1.32 11.11 -7.62
C LEU A 179 -0.29 10.20 -6.92
N LEU A 180 -0.39 8.87 -7.06
CA LEU A 180 0.61 7.93 -6.52
C LEU A 180 1.97 8.12 -7.18
N LYS A 181 2.01 8.35 -8.49
CA LYS A 181 3.25 8.65 -9.24
C LYS A 181 3.88 9.95 -8.74
N ASP A 182 3.09 11.02 -8.63
CA ASP A 182 3.57 12.32 -8.15
C ASP A 182 4.16 12.21 -6.72
N ILE A 183 3.52 11.42 -5.85
CA ILE A 183 4.00 11.15 -4.49
C ILE A 183 5.32 10.38 -4.52
N ASN A 184 5.41 9.34 -5.34
CA ASN A 184 6.64 8.56 -5.50
C ASN A 184 7.81 9.45 -5.93
N GLU A 185 7.60 10.29 -6.92
CA GLU A 185 8.64 11.17 -7.48
C GLU A 185 9.00 12.33 -6.53
N GLN A 186 8.02 12.99 -5.91
CA GLN A 186 8.26 14.14 -5.03
C GLN A 186 8.90 13.77 -3.70
N TYR A 187 8.48 12.65 -3.10
CA TYR A 187 8.92 12.27 -1.73
C TYR A 187 9.87 11.10 -1.71
N ASN A 188 10.25 10.55 -2.87
CA ASN A 188 11.07 9.34 -2.96
C ASN A 188 10.49 8.18 -2.10
N THR A 189 9.14 8.12 -2.02
CA THR A 189 8.40 7.07 -1.33
C THR A 189 8.34 5.84 -2.22
N SER A 190 8.71 4.66 -1.71
CA SER A 190 8.55 3.41 -2.46
C SER A 190 7.08 3.08 -2.61
N VAL A 191 6.67 2.53 -3.77
CA VAL A 191 5.28 2.12 -4.01
C VAL A 191 5.25 0.68 -4.52
N ILE A 192 4.44 -0.16 -3.88
CA ILE A 192 4.11 -1.50 -4.34
C ILE A 192 2.61 -1.54 -4.57
N MET A 193 2.19 -1.67 -5.80
CA MET A 193 0.78 -1.70 -6.18
C MET A 193 0.42 -3.04 -6.79
N THR A 194 -0.59 -3.70 -6.24
CA THR A 194 -1.22 -4.83 -6.93
C THR A 194 -2.29 -4.32 -7.88
N THR A 195 -2.37 -4.90 -9.06
CA THR A 195 -3.42 -4.60 -10.03
C THR A 195 -3.55 -5.73 -11.06
N HIS A 196 -4.70 -5.83 -11.67
CA HIS A 196 -4.94 -6.66 -12.86
C HIS A 196 -5.26 -5.82 -14.11
N ASN A 197 -5.27 -4.48 -13.99
CA ASN A 197 -5.55 -3.55 -15.08
C ASN A 197 -4.29 -3.33 -15.93
N LEU A 198 -4.29 -3.85 -17.17
CA LEU A 198 -3.16 -3.78 -18.09
C LEU A 198 -2.91 -2.35 -18.59
N ASP A 199 -3.96 -1.56 -18.82
CA ASP A 199 -3.82 -0.18 -19.32
C ASP A 199 -3.01 0.69 -18.36
N ILE A 200 -3.22 0.51 -17.05
CA ILE A 200 -2.46 1.19 -16.00
C ILE A 200 -0.98 0.76 -16.03
N ILE A 201 -0.73 -0.53 -16.18
CA ILE A 201 0.63 -1.09 -16.21
C ILE A 201 1.40 -0.56 -17.41
N ASP A 202 0.78 -0.58 -18.59
CA ASP A 202 1.42 -0.18 -19.84
C ASP A 202 1.65 1.35 -19.93
N SER A 203 0.84 2.14 -19.20
CA SER A 203 0.97 3.60 -19.17
C SER A 203 2.14 4.14 -18.35
N LEU A 204 2.62 3.35 -17.40
CA LEU A 204 3.71 3.70 -16.53
C LEU A 204 4.88 2.76 -16.80
N ASP A 205 5.96 3.25 -17.37
CA ASP A 205 7.19 2.46 -17.56
C ASP A 205 7.83 2.13 -16.18
N LYS A 206 7.19 1.21 -15.45
CA LYS A 206 7.60 0.75 -14.12
C LYS A 206 7.83 -0.75 -14.13
N LYS A 207 8.64 -1.23 -13.20
CA LYS A 207 8.91 -2.65 -13.00
C LYS A 207 7.63 -3.42 -12.71
N VAL A 208 7.44 -4.53 -13.39
CA VAL A 208 6.29 -5.43 -13.23
C VAL A 208 6.75 -6.80 -12.75
N ILE A 209 6.18 -7.26 -11.66
CA ILE A 209 6.34 -8.62 -11.15
C ILE A 209 5.04 -9.38 -11.46
N LYS A 210 5.14 -10.42 -12.29
CA LYS A 210 4.00 -11.26 -12.64
C LYS A 210 3.95 -12.47 -11.73
N LEU A 211 2.78 -12.70 -11.11
CA LEU A 211 2.50 -13.86 -10.28
C LEU A 211 1.46 -14.76 -10.94
N ARG A 212 1.73 -16.07 -10.91
CA ARG A 212 0.77 -17.08 -11.32
C ARG A 212 0.89 -18.32 -10.41
N ASN A 213 -0.22 -18.75 -9.83
CA ASN A 213 -0.25 -19.92 -8.93
C ASN A 213 0.80 -19.87 -7.82
N GLY A 214 1.04 -18.68 -7.25
CA GLY A 214 2.01 -18.48 -6.18
C GLY A 214 3.47 -18.43 -6.61
N GLU A 215 3.78 -18.47 -7.89
CA GLU A 215 5.14 -18.41 -8.45
C GLU A 215 5.33 -17.11 -9.26
N MET A 216 6.57 -16.65 -9.37
CA MET A 216 6.91 -15.55 -10.29
C MET A 216 7.02 -16.08 -11.72
N GLU A 217 6.31 -15.46 -12.66
CA GLU A 217 6.53 -15.75 -14.07
C GLU A 217 7.90 -15.17 -14.52
N THR A 218 8.81 -16.05 -14.91
CA THR A 218 10.05 -15.65 -15.55
C THR A 218 9.70 -15.12 -16.96
N LYS A 219 10.17 -13.92 -17.33
CA LYS A 219 10.14 -13.52 -18.75
C LYS A 219 10.93 -14.57 -19.55
N ARG A 220 10.24 -15.32 -20.39
CA ARG A 220 10.91 -16.04 -21.48
C ARG A 220 11.30 -15.07 -22.57
#